data_935fd25ab4874d9e01db25f7fce248b0
#
_entry.id   935fd25ab4874d9e01db25f7fce248b0
#
_cell.length_a   1.000
_cell.length_b   1.000
_cell.length_c   1.000
_cell.angle_alpha   90.00
_cell.angle_beta   90.00
_cell.angle_gamma   90.00
#
_symmetry.space_group_name_H-M   'P 1'
#
loop_
_entity.id
_entity.type
_entity.pdbx_description
1 polymer ?
#
loop_
_entity_poly.entity_id
_entity_poly.type
_entity_poly.pdbx_seq_one_letter_code
_entity_poly.pdbx_strand_id
1 'polypeptide(L)'
;LDLCRQTGGETSSLASSNARSSHTALVYRVGGFSFQKYCEWNEAHPAAAASLKENYNRITGIRALFFPTTDDQISWANNWHGNRDCSTIAGCTQTEIEGRLHLREGIEYLKKTCPYVFSDAYLVDVAPQLGVRGSHRLVGDYTMTYDDFLFHKKHDDVIAWHSTMCALNDRAPVEIPLRALMQKGINNISAPGRHMAADKMAIDSLNLIPQCVGTGQAAGVAAAVAIADGTTLRDVDIRKIQDILAGEQDVPLPRNVHTDISYTECAEEHEYGLYTVEARNA
;
A
#
# COMPACT_ATOMS: atom_id res chain seq x y z
N LEU A 1 -5.11 4.12 15.37
CA LEU A 1 -4.32 3.43 16.44
C LEU A 1 -4.17 4.23 17.73
N ASP A 2 -4.64 5.47 17.76
CA ASP A 2 -4.61 6.26 19.00
C ASP A 2 -5.44 5.62 20.10
N LEU A 3 -6.59 5.05 19.74
CA LEU A 3 -7.40 4.27 20.69
C LEU A 3 -6.62 3.07 21.26
N CYS A 4 -5.86 2.34 20.43
CA CYS A 4 -5.02 1.25 20.92
C CYS A 4 -4.01 1.72 21.97
N ARG A 5 -3.36 2.85 21.74
CA ARG A 5 -2.41 3.44 22.70
C ARG A 5 -3.09 3.93 23.98
N GLN A 6 -4.25 4.57 23.85
CA GLN A 6 -5.04 5.04 25.01
C GLN A 6 -5.48 3.90 25.91
N THR A 7 -5.68 2.72 25.36
CA THR A 7 -6.04 1.50 26.10
C THR A 7 -4.83 0.66 26.54
N GLY A 8 -3.61 1.19 26.38
CA GLY A 8 -2.38 0.50 26.76
C GLY A 8 -1.83 -0.48 25.73
N GLY A 9 -2.40 -0.50 24.52
CA GLY A 9 -1.91 -1.34 23.42
C GLY A 9 -0.64 -0.79 22.79
N GLU A 10 0.27 -1.68 22.45
CA GLU A 10 1.51 -1.34 21.76
C GLU A 10 1.26 -1.11 20.26
N THR A 11 2.01 -0.16 19.69
CA THR A 11 2.03 0.10 18.25
C THR A 11 3.46 0.20 17.76
N SER A 12 3.70 -0.23 16.52
CA SER A 12 4.98 -0.07 15.85
C SER A 12 4.88 1.02 14.78
N SER A 13 6.01 1.65 14.42
CA SER A 13 6.08 2.71 13.42
C SER A 13 6.91 2.29 12.21
N LEU A 14 6.52 2.77 11.03
CA LEU A 14 7.27 2.67 9.77
C LEU A 14 7.88 4.00 9.33
N ALA A 15 7.72 5.05 10.12
CA ALA A 15 8.03 6.42 9.73
C ALA A 15 9.46 6.64 9.19
N SER A 16 10.41 5.83 9.63
CA SER A 16 11.82 5.93 9.24
C SER A 16 12.32 4.78 8.36
N SER A 17 11.42 3.92 7.87
CA SER A 17 11.84 2.80 7.03
C SER A 17 11.91 3.18 5.55
N ASN A 18 12.77 2.49 4.79
CA ASN A 18 12.85 2.62 3.34
C ASN A 18 11.75 1.83 2.60
N ALA A 19 10.82 1.21 3.32
CA ALA A 19 9.72 0.50 2.73
C ALA A 19 8.78 1.43 1.94
N ARG A 20 8.22 0.95 0.85
CA ARG A 20 7.26 1.72 0.03
C ARG A 20 6.07 2.22 0.85
N SER A 21 5.62 1.43 1.82
CA SER A 21 4.54 1.80 2.74
C SER A 21 4.86 2.97 3.65
N SER A 22 6.14 3.32 3.86
CA SER A 22 6.53 4.53 4.58
C SER A 22 6.49 5.78 3.71
N HIS A 23 6.40 5.62 2.39
CA HIS A 23 6.29 6.74 1.46
C HIS A 23 4.88 7.33 1.50
N THR A 24 4.84 8.65 1.52
CA THR A 24 3.61 9.42 1.40
C THR A 24 3.39 9.77 -0.07
N ALA A 25 2.17 9.73 -0.55
CA ALA A 25 1.84 10.11 -1.92
C ALA A 25 1.14 11.47 -1.97
N LEU A 26 1.52 12.31 -2.92
CA LEU A 26 0.76 13.48 -3.31
C LEU A 26 0.35 13.29 -4.78
N VAL A 27 -0.92 13.00 -4.99
CA VAL A 27 -1.48 12.82 -6.33
C VAL A 27 -1.88 14.16 -6.91
N TYR A 28 -1.61 14.36 -8.21
CA TYR A 28 -1.95 15.58 -8.93
C TYR A 28 -2.25 15.30 -10.39
N ARG A 29 -2.88 16.26 -11.06
CA ARG A 29 -3.11 16.18 -12.51
C ARG A 29 -2.35 17.29 -13.21
N VAL A 30 -1.81 16.94 -14.37
CA VAL A 30 -1.13 17.85 -15.28
C VAL A 30 -1.88 17.87 -16.60
N GLY A 31 -2.19 19.05 -17.09
CA GLY A 31 -2.80 19.29 -18.39
C GLY A 31 -1.84 19.98 -19.35
N GLY A 32 -2.29 20.16 -20.59
CA GLY A 32 -1.54 20.90 -21.63
C GLY A 32 -0.42 20.10 -22.29
N PHE A 33 -0.45 18.77 -22.21
CA PHE A 33 0.40 17.90 -23.01
C PHE A 33 -0.34 16.60 -23.38
N SER A 34 -0.03 16.04 -24.55
CA SER A 34 -0.58 14.75 -24.97
C SER A 34 0.20 13.62 -24.32
N PHE A 35 -0.50 12.72 -23.62
CA PHE A 35 0.09 11.53 -23.03
C PHE A 35 0.63 10.57 -24.11
N GLN A 36 -0.09 10.44 -25.22
CA GLN A 36 0.38 9.65 -26.37
C GLN A 36 1.69 10.21 -26.91
N LYS A 37 1.78 11.53 -27.17
CA LYS A 37 3.00 12.19 -27.62
C LYS A 37 4.17 12.02 -26.64
N TYR A 38 3.88 12.02 -25.33
CA TYR A 38 4.87 11.72 -24.30
C TYR A 38 5.40 10.29 -24.41
N CYS A 39 4.54 9.30 -24.62
CA CYS A 39 4.93 7.91 -24.80
C CYS A 39 5.78 7.73 -26.08
N GLU A 40 5.34 8.27 -27.20
CA GLU A 40 6.07 8.25 -28.47
C GLU A 40 7.47 8.89 -28.36
N TRP A 41 7.55 10.02 -27.64
CA TRP A 41 8.84 10.67 -27.40
C TRP A 41 9.76 9.83 -26.51
N ASN A 42 9.22 9.18 -25.47
CA ASN A 42 10.00 8.27 -24.61
C ASN A 42 10.56 7.08 -25.39
N GLU A 43 9.77 6.49 -26.28
CA GLU A 43 10.20 5.39 -27.13
C GLU A 43 11.27 5.80 -28.14
N ALA A 44 11.11 6.98 -28.75
CA ALA A 44 12.06 7.52 -29.71
C ALA A 44 13.37 8.01 -29.08
N HIS A 45 13.35 8.39 -27.77
CA HIS A 45 14.49 9.01 -27.09
C HIS A 45 14.76 8.39 -25.71
N PRO A 46 15.00 7.08 -25.59
CA PRO A 46 15.02 6.38 -24.30
C PRO A 46 16.05 6.93 -23.29
N ALA A 47 17.24 7.32 -23.77
CA ALA A 47 18.27 7.90 -22.90
C ALA A 47 17.88 9.29 -22.38
N ALA A 48 17.29 10.14 -23.24
CA ALA A 48 16.80 11.46 -22.83
C ALA A 48 15.61 11.35 -21.89
N ALA A 49 14.71 10.41 -22.14
CA ALA A 49 13.56 10.12 -21.28
C ALA A 49 13.99 9.62 -19.89
N ALA A 50 14.97 8.73 -19.81
CA ALA A 50 15.55 8.28 -18.55
C ALA A 50 16.16 9.45 -17.75
N SER A 51 16.96 10.30 -18.42
CA SER A 51 17.56 11.49 -17.79
C SER A 51 16.50 12.51 -17.34
N LEU A 52 15.47 12.74 -18.17
CA LEU A 52 14.37 13.63 -17.83
C LEU A 52 13.69 13.15 -16.55
N LYS A 53 13.36 11.86 -16.49
CA LYS A 53 12.69 11.23 -15.35
C LYS A 53 13.54 11.25 -14.08
N GLU A 54 14.82 10.92 -14.19
CA GLU A 54 15.77 10.95 -13.07
C GLU A 54 15.88 12.36 -12.47
N ASN A 55 16.10 13.37 -13.32
CA ASN A 55 16.19 14.75 -12.87
C ASN A 55 14.88 15.30 -12.34
N TYR A 56 13.75 14.94 -12.95
CA TYR A 56 12.43 15.28 -12.40
C TYR A 56 12.23 14.68 -11.02
N ASN A 57 12.59 13.41 -10.83
CA ASN A 57 12.54 12.74 -9.53
C ASN A 57 13.44 13.42 -8.50
N ARG A 58 14.62 13.87 -8.90
CA ARG A 58 15.54 14.59 -8.01
C ARG A 58 14.99 15.95 -7.55
N ILE A 59 14.31 16.70 -8.43
CA ILE A 59 13.67 17.97 -8.11
C ILE A 59 12.47 17.76 -7.19
N THR A 60 11.60 16.83 -7.56
CA THR A 60 10.36 16.60 -6.83
C THR A 60 10.54 15.70 -5.60
N GLY A 61 11.72 15.12 -5.43
CA GLY A 61 12.00 14.16 -4.35
C GLY A 61 11.25 12.84 -4.50
N ILE A 62 10.74 12.50 -5.68
CA ILE A 62 9.66 11.57 -5.84
C ILE A 62 9.82 10.74 -7.11
N ARG A 63 9.32 9.52 -7.07
CA ARG A 63 9.15 8.67 -8.23
C ARG A 63 7.91 9.11 -9.02
N ALA A 64 8.10 10.01 -9.97
CA ALA A 64 7.01 10.45 -10.84
C ALA A 64 6.67 9.40 -11.89
N LEU A 65 5.40 9.02 -11.92
CA LEU A 65 4.80 8.22 -12.98
C LEU A 65 3.57 8.97 -13.48
N PHE A 66 3.56 9.30 -14.78
CA PHE A 66 2.36 9.83 -15.43
C PHE A 66 1.50 8.67 -15.92
N PHE A 67 0.21 8.82 -15.72
CA PHE A 67 -0.80 7.85 -16.12
C PHE A 67 -1.84 8.52 -17.00
N PRO A 68 -2.34 7.83 -18.04
CA PRO A 68 -3.37 8.39 -18.91
C PRO A 68 -4.68 8.60 -18.15
N THR A 69 -5.46 9.54 -18.64
CA THR A 69 -6.88 9.66 -18.32
C THR A 69 -7.72 9.35 -19.57
N THR A 70 -9.01 9.59 -19.53
CA THR A 70 -9.89 9.51 -20.70
C THR A 70 -9.67 10.68 -21.68
N ASP A 71 -8.97 11.73 -21.24
CA ASP A 71 -8.55 12.87 -22.05
C ASP A 71 -7.03 12.82 -22.22
N ASP A 72 -6.58 12.66 -23.47
CA ASP A 72 -5.14 12.59 -23.80
C ASP A 72 -4.36 13.85 -23.38
N GLN A 73 -5.04 14.98 -23.22
CA GLN A 73 -4.42 16.24 -22.80
C GLN A 73 -4.30 16.38 -21.28
N ILE A 74 -4.77 15.39 -20.50
CA ILE A 74 -4.71 15.38 -19.05
C ILE A 74 -4.13 14.07 -18.56
N SER A 75 -3.07 14.15 -17.77
CA SER A 75 -2.49 12.98 -17.08
C SER A 75 -2.54 13.18 -15.57
N TRP A 76 -2.72 12.11 -14.83
CA TRP A 76 -2.49 12.13 -13.40
C TRP A 76 -1.12 11.56 -13.05
N ALA A 77 -0.56 11.99 -11.95
CA ALA A 77 0.71 11.52 -11.45
C ALA A 77 0.60 11.16 -9.97
N ASN A 78 1.28 10.11 -9.61
CA ASN A 78 1.35 9.62 -8.24
C ASN A 78 2.78 9.77 -7.75
N ASN A 79 3.05 10.87 -7.14
CA ASN A 79 4.37 11.18 -6.59
C ASN A 79 4.52 10.62 -5.18
N TRP A 80 5.69 10.04 -4.90
CA TRP A 80 5.99 9.47 -3.60
C TRP A 80 7.07 10.29 -2.91
N HIS A 81 6.76 10.77 -1.71
CA HIS A 81 7.72 11.39 -0.81
C HIS A 81 8.28 10.33 0.12
N GLY A 82 9.56 9.99 -0.05
CA GLY A 82 10.25 9.07 0.83
C GLY A 82 10.74 9.73 2.12
N ASN A 83 10.97 8.93 3.15
CA ASN A 83 11.64 9.34 4.39
C ASN A 83 10.99 10.54 5.11
N ARG A 84 9.65 10.60 5.14
CA ARG A 84 8.87 11.62 5.82
C ARG A 84 8.06 10.99 6.94
N ASP A 85 8.25 11.49 8.15
CA ASP A 85 7.43 11.06 9.29
C ASP A 85 6.06 11.76 9.27
N CYS A 86 5.11 11.16 8.56
CA CYS A 86 3.72 11.59 8.54
C CYS A 86 2.87 10.94 9.65
N SER A 87 3.48 10.45 10.71
CA SER A 87 2.77 10.03 11.93
C SER A 87 2.36 11.20 12.81
N THR A 88 2.90 12.40 12.54
CA THR A 88 2.62 13.63 13.28
C THR A 88 1.97 14.68 12.38
N ILE A 89 1.19 15.59 12.99
CA ILE A 89 0.57 16.72 12.29
C ILE A 89 1.65 17.61 11.67
N ALA A 90 2.73 17.88 12.39
CA ALA A 90 3.83 18.71 11.91
C ALA A 90 4.50 18.07 10.67
N GLY A 91 4.78 16.77 10.70
CA GLY A 91 5.36 16.04 9.58
C GLY A 91 4.45 16.02 8.35
N CYS A 92 3.14 15.81 8.55
CA CYS A 92 2.16 15.90 7.46
C CYS A 92 2.13 17.32 6.86
N THR A 93 2.05 18.36 7.68
CA THR A 93 2.01 19.77 7.24
C THR A 93 3.26 20.14 6.44
N GLN A 94 4.43 19.78 6.96
CA GLN A 94 5.68 20.05 6.26
C GLN A 94 5.75 19.33 4.90
N THR A 95 5.33 18.07 4.86
CA THR A 95 5.30 17.30 3.61
C THR A 95 4.30 17.85 2.58
N GLU A 96 3.14 18.36 3.04
CA GLU A 96 2.16 19.05 2.19
C GLU A 96 2.75 20.31 1.55
N ILE A 97 3.43 21.15 2.35
CA ILE A 97 4.03 22.40 1.86
C ILE A 97 5.13 22.09 0.86
N GLU A 98 6.10 21.26 1.23
CA GLU A 98 7.24 20.91 0.38
C GLU A 98 6.78 20.21 -0.90
N GLY A 99 5.84 19.26 -0.80
CA GLY A 99 5.32 18.55 -1.94
C GLY A 99 4.72 19.46 -3.00
N ARG A 100 3.91 20.46 -2.60
CA ARG A 100 3.30 21.42 -3.52
C ARG A 100 4.32 22.35 -4.17
N LEU A 101 5.34 22.78 -3.42
CA LEU A 101 6.44 23.58 -3.98
C LEU A 101 7.22 22.80 -5.03
N HIS A 102 7.59 21.55 -4.73
CA HIS A 102 8.31 20.69 -5.64
C HIS A 102 7.51 20.35 -6.92
N LEU A 103 6.18 20.23 -6.84
CA LEU A 103 5.35 20.02 -8.03
C LEU A 103 5.46 21.21 -8.99
N ARG A 104 5.42 22.44 -8.49
CA ARG A 104 5.56 23.64 -9.30
C ARG A 104 6.93 23.68 -9.99
N GLU A 105 8.00 23.45 -9.22
CA GLU A 105 9.36 23.38 -9.75
C GLU A 105 9.51 22.28 -10.81
N GLY A 106 8.91 21.11 -10.57
CA GLY A 106 8.93 19.98 -11.49
C GLY A 106 8.26 20.29 -12.82
N ILE A 107 7.10 20.95 -12.84
CA ILE A 107 6.41 21.34 -14.07
C ILE A 107 7.26 22.35 -14.86
N GLU A 108 7.83 23.35 -14.21
CA GLU A 108 8.72 24.29 -14.90
C GLU A 108 9.98 23.61 -15.46
N TYR A 109 10.52 22.62 -14.75
CA TYR A 109 11.61 21.80 -15.26
C TYR A 109 11.21 21.02 -16.53
N LEU A 110 10.04 20.37 -16.55
CA LEU A 110 9.53 19.64 -17.73
C LEU A 110 9.38 20.56 -18.93
N LYS A 111 8.75 21.73 -18.75
CA LYS A 111 8.59 22.74 -19.82
C LYS A 111 9.91 23.19 -20.41
N LYS A 112 10.90 23.44 -19.55
CA LYS A 112 12.22 23.89 -19.98
C LYS A 112 13.05 22.81 -20.66
N THR A 113 12.96 21.56 -20.18
CA THR A 113 13.85 20.47 -20.61
C THR A 113 13.30 19.71 -21.80
N CYS A 114 11.99 19.53 -21.89
CA CYS A 114 11.34 18.86 -22.99
C CYS A 114 10.15 19.68 -23.54
N PRO A 115 10.39 20.88 -24.10
CA PRO A 115 9.33 21.75 -24.60
C PRO A 115 8.53 21.11 -25.73
N TYR A 116 9.12 20.18 -26.49
CA TYR A 116 8.42 19.43 -27.52
C TYR A 116 7.15 18.72 -27.00
N VAL A 117 7.20 18.21 -25.77
CA VAL A 117 6.06 17.54 -25.12
C VAL A 117 5.33 18.47 -24.18
N PHE A 118 6.05 19.29 -23.39
CA PHE A 118 5.51 19.94 -22.19
C PHE A 118 5.47 21.48 -22.27
N SER A 119 5.61 22.12 -23.48
CA SER A 119 5.62 23.59 -23.60
C SER A 119 4.44 24.26 -22.89
N ASP A 120 3.26 23.67 -23.03
CA ASP A 120 2.00 24.20 -22.53
C ASP A 120 1.51 23.51 -21.23
N ALA A 121 2.37 22.67 -20.63
CA ALA A 121 2.01 21.93 -19.44
C ALA A 121 1.68 22.86 -18.26
N TYR A 122 0.62 22.53 -17.53
CA TYR A 122 0.19 23.25 -16.33
C TYR A 122 -0.39 22.30 -15.29
N LEU A 123 -0.36 22.72 -14.04
CA LEU A 123 -0.97 22.00 -12.94
C LEU A 123 -2.50 22.20 -12.99
N VAL A 124 -3.26 21.13 -13.21
CA VAL A 124 -4.72 21.16 -13.20
C VAL A 124 -5.23 21.27 -11.76
N ASP A 125 -4.81 20.31 -10.93
CA ASP A 125 -5.12 20.28 -9.51
C ASP A 125 -4.16 19.36 -8.73
N VAL A 126 -4.28 19.42 -7.42
CA VAL A 126 -3.54 18.57 -6.47
C VAL A 126 -4.52 17.96 -5.50
N ALA A 127 -4.31 16.72 -5.11
CA ALA A 127 -5.12 16.08 -4.07
C ALA A 127 -5.23 16.98 -2.82
N PRO A 128 -6.42 17.05 -2.20
CA PRO A 128 -6.68 17.94 -1.06
C PRO A 128 -5.84 17.57 0.16
N GLN A 129 -5.38 16.31 0.25
CA GLN A 129 -4.54 15.81 1.33
C GLN A 129 -3.57 14.76 0.85
N LEU A 130 -2.49 14.56 1.63
CA LEU A 130 -1.53 13.50 1.41
C LEU A 130 -2.15 12.10 1.53
N GLY A 131 -1.73 11.21 0.66
CA GLY A 131 -1.94 9.79 0.79
C GLY A 131 -0.89 9.16 1.71
N VAL A 132 -1.08 9.21 3.01
CA VAL A 132 -0.20 8.56 3.99
C VAL A 132 -0.45 7.06 3.92
N ARG A 133 0.51 6.29 3.42
CA ARG A 133 0.35 4.84 3.21
C ARG A 133 0.48 4.03 4.47
N GLY A 134 1.43 4.38 5.33
CA GLY A 134 1.66 3.70 6.59
C GLY A 134 2.45 4.58 7.53
N SER A 135 1.98 4.68 8.77
CA SER A 135 2.71 5.35 9.83
C SER A 135 2.83 4.43 11.04
N HIS A 136 1.71 4.01 11.59
CA HIS A 136 1.63 3.11 12.72
C HIS A 136 0.85 1.84 12.37
N ARG A 137 1.25 0.74 13.00
CA ARG A 137 0.59 -0.57 12.95
C ARG A 137 0.37 -1.05 14.37
N LEU A 138 -0.64 -1.87 14.58
CA LEU A 138 -0.78 -2.55 15.88
C LEU A 138 0.35 -3.59 16.06
N VAL A 139 0.66 -3.90 17.29
CA VAL A 139 1.39 -5.11 17.66
C VAL A 139 0.35 -6.18 17.91
N GLY A 140 0.24 -7.12 16.96
CA GLY A 140 -0.82 -8.13 16.95
C GLY A 140 -0.45 -9.41 17.70
N ASP A 141 -1.44 -10.28 17.86
CA ASP A 141 -1.19 -11.65 18.34
C ASP A 141 -0.40 -12.47 17.30
N TYR A 142 -0.49 -12.11 16.05
CA TYR A 142 0.33 -12.59 14.96
C TYR A 142 0.83 -11.40 14.13
N THR A 143 2.08 -11.44 13.71
CA THR A 143 2.64 -10.45 12.78
C THR A 143 2.87 -11.12 11.43
N MET A 144 2.16 -10.65 10.40
CA MET A 144 2.43 -11.08 9.03
C MET A 144 3.86 -10.72 8.65
N THR A 145 4.57 -11.65 8.07
CA THR A 145 5.96 -11.49 7.64
C THR A 145 6.11 -11.76 6.15
N TYR A 146 7.24 -11.39 5.59
CA TYR A 146 7.53 -11.71 4.20
C TYR A 146 7.53 -13.22 3.93
N ASP A 147 7.87 -14.03 4.93
CA ASP A 147 7.87 -15.49 4.83
C ASP A 147 6.46 -16.07 4.66
N ASP A 148 5.41 -15.39 5.13
CA ASP A 148 4.02 -15.81 4.88
C ASP A 148 3.68 -15.78 3.37
N PHE A 149 4.35 -14.90 2.63
CA PHE A 149 4.21 -14.80 1.17
C PHE A 149 5.09 -15.82 0.45
N LEU A 150 6.35 -15.94 0.85
CA LEU A 150 7.31 -16.82 0.19
C LEU A 150 6.93 -18.30 0.31
N PHE A 151 6.41 -18.69 1.48
CA PHE A 151 6.11 -20.09 1.79
C PHE A 151 4.62 -20.39 1.78
N HIS A 152 3.78 -19.44 1.30
CA HIS A 152 2.31 -19.60 1.26
C HIS A 152 1.75 -20.19 2.54
N LYS A 153 2.14 -19.60 3.66
CA LYS A 153 1.83 -20.09 4.99
C LYS A 153 0.34 -20.20 5.21
N LYS A 154 -0.10 -21.33 5.77
CA LYS A 154 -1.50 -21.65 6.02
C LYS A 154 -1.90 -21.25 7.43
N HIS A 155 -3.14 -20.78 7.56
CA HIS A 155 -3.70 -20.33 8.83
C HIS A 155 -5.11 -20.90 9.04
N ASP A 156 -5.36 -21.52 10.19
CA ASP A 156 -6.69 -22.05 10.53
C ASP A 156 -7.72 -20.93 10.72
N ASP A 157 -7.25 -19.75 11.12
CA ASP A 157 -8.05 -18.54 11.35
C ASP A 157 -8.01 -17.56 10.17
N VAL A 158 -7.87 -18.07 8.95
CA VAL A 158 -7.88 -17.24 7.73
C VAL A 158 -9.22 -16.53 7.55
N ILE A 159 -9.16 -15.20 7.34
CA ILE A 159 -10.35 -14.34 7.15
C ILE A 159 -10.31 -13.53 5.86
N ALA A 160 -9.20 -13.51 5.19
CA ALA A 160 -9.04 -12.89 3.89
C ALA A 160 -7.96 -13.62 3.08
N TRP A 161 -8.15 -13.66 1.78
CA TRP A 161 -7.27 -14.36 0.85
C TRP A 161 -7.11 -13.52 -0.41
N HIS A 162 -5.92 -12.93 -0.58
CA HIS A 162 -5.67 -11.96 -1.63
C HIS A 162 -4.36 -12.23 -2.35
N SER A 163 -4.37 -12.06 -3.67
CA SER A 163 -3.14 -12.04 -4.44
C SER A 163 -2.32 -10.78 -4.13
N THR A 164 -1.00 -10.93 -4.21
CA THR A 164 -0.06 -9.82 -4.02
C THR A 164 0.24 -9.18 -5.36
N MET A 165 -0.10 -7.91 -5.52
CA MET A 165 0.07 -7.21 -6.80
C MET A 165 1.47 -6.66 -7.05
N CYS A 166 2.26 -6.47 -6.01
CA CYS A 166 3.42 -5.58 -6.12
C CYS A 166 4.77 -6.19 -5.71
N ALA A 167 4.79 -7.28 -4.98
CA ALA A 167 6.03 -7.73 -4.35
C ALA A 167 6.54 -9.09 -4.85
N LEU A 168 5.66 -9.94 -5.40
CA LEU A 168 6.02 -11.28 -5.78
C LEU A 168 5.62 -11.58 -7.22
N ASN A 169 6.48 -12.27 -7.94
CA ASN A 169 6.26 -12.60 -9.35
C ASN A 169 5.19 -13.67 -9.56
N ASP A 170 4.91 -14.50 -8.57
CA ASP A 170 3.99 -15.63 -8.68
C ASP A 170 2.51 -15.25 -8.53
N ARG A 171 2.22 -14.05 -7.97
CA ARG A 171 0.86 -13.55 -7.71
C ARG A 171 -0.02 -14.50 -6.90
N ALA A 172 0.56 -15.48 -6.23
CA ALA A 172 -0.20 -16.42 -5.42
C ALA A 172 -0.92 -15.69 -4.27
N PRO A 173 -2.17 -16.11 -3.97
CA PRO A 173 -2.89 -15.51 -2.86
C PRO A 173 -2.25 -15.87 -1.53
N VAL A 174 -2.25 -14.89 -0.62
CA VAL A 174 -1.76 -15.01 0.76
C VAL A 174 -2.94 -15.10 1.72
N GLU A 175 -2.85 -15.96 2.69
CA GLU A 175 -3.82 -16.10 3.76
C GLU A 175 -3.56 -15.06 4.85
N ILE A 176 -4.57 -14.26 5.18
CA ILE A 176 -4.51 -13.28 6.26
C ILE A 176 -5.30 -13.81 7.45
N PRO A 177 -4.66 -14.11 8.59
CA PRO A 177 -5.33 -14.64 9.77
C PRO A 177 -6.00 -13.54 10.60
N LEU A 178 -7.10 -13.85 11.29
CA LEU A 178 -7.80 -12.92 12.16
C LEU A 178 -6.88 -12.33 13.24
N ARG A 179 -6.01 -13.14 13.83
CA ARG A 179 -5.07 -12.72 14.89
C ARG A 179 -4.04 -11.68 14.44
N ALA A 180 -3.84 -11.48 13.11
CA ALA A 180 -3.04 -10.36 12.60
C ALA A 180 -3.75 -9.00 12.69
N LEU A 181 -5.08 -9.02 12.86
CA LEU A 181 -5.89 -7.82 13.07
C LEU A 181 -6.12 -7.53 14.57
N MET A 182 -5.78 -8.45 15.45
CA MET A 182 -6.10 -8.38 16.88
C MET A 182 -4.97 -7.73 17.66
N GLN A 183 -5.30 -6.69 18.47
CA GLN A 183 -4.32 -6.05 19.34
C GLN A 183 -3.87 -7.04 20.43
N LYS A 184 -2.56 -7.25 20.54
CA LYS A 184 -1.99 -8.13 21.57
C LYS A 184 -2.40 -7.68 22.98
N GLY A 185 -2.89 -8.61 23.76
CA GLY A 185 -3.26 -8.36 25.16
C GLY A 185 -4.57 -7.58 25.37
N ILE A 186 -5.31 -7.21 24.30
CA ILE A 186 -6.59 -6.50 24.40
C ILE A 186 -7.66 -7.27 23.66
N ASN A 187 -8.79 -7.56 24.34
CA ASN A 187 -9.78 -8.50 23.84
C ASN A 187 -10.70 -7.97 22.73
N ASN A 188 -10.96 -6.66 22.69
CA ASN A 188 -12.00 -6.07 21.85
C ASN A 188 -11.49 -4.94 20.95
N ILE A 189 -10.22 -4.97 20.59
CA ILE A 189 -9.64 -4.04 19.62
C ILE A 189 -9.10 -4.80 18.41
N SER A 190 -9.57 -4.40 17.23
CA SER A 190 -9.10 -4.89 15.95
C SER A 190 -8.71 -3.70 15.04
N ALA A 191 -7.65 -3.86 14.27
CA ALA A 191 -7.21 -2.85 13.32
C ALA A 191 -6.94 -3.49 11.94
N PRO A 192 -7.96 -3.55 11.10
CA PRO A 192 -7.84 -4.06 9.73
C PRO A 192 -7.12 -3.07 8.79
N GLY A 193 -6.84 -3.54 7.58
CA GLY A 193 -6.23 -2.74 6.53
C GLY A 193 -4.79 -2.37 6.84
N ARG A 194 -4.40 -1.16 6.55
CA ARG A 194 -3.01 -0.68 6.68
C ARG A 194 -2.49 -0.66 8.13
N HIS A 195 -3.34 -0.88 9.09
CA HIS A 195 -3.00 -0.85 10.51
C HIS A 195 -2.79 -2.24 11.13
N MET A 196 -3.03 -3.31 10.37
CA MET A 196 -2.82 -4.68 10.82
C MET A 196 -1.36 -4.96 11.21
N ALA A 197 -1.14 -5.99 12.00
CA ALA A 197 0.19 -6.41 12.39
C ALA A 197 0.90 -7.07 11.21
N ALA A 198 1.89 -6.38 10.68
CA ALA A 198 2.74 -6.87 9.61
C ALA A 198 4.13 -6.26 9.71
N ASP A 199 5.15 -6.98 9.26
CA ASP A 199 6.47 -6.39 9.10
C ASP A 199 6.51 -5.38 7.94
N LYS A 200 7.64 -4.69 7.77
CA LYS A 200 7.78 -3.65 6.75
C LYS A 200 7.66 -4.18 5.31
N MET A 201 8.03 -5.42 5.07
CA MET A 201 7.97 -6.05 3.75
C MET A 201 6.55 -6.54 3.44
N ALA A 202 5.92 -7.22 4.39
CA ALA A 202 4.57 -7.74 4.26
C ALA A 202 3.55 -6.61 4.07
N ILE A 203 3.64 -5.53 4.84
CA ILE A 203 2.67 -4.43 4.75
C ILE A 203 2.69 -3.73 3.38
N ASP A 204 3.79 -3.76 2.67
CA ASP A 204 3.87 -3.20 1.31
C ASP A 204 2.97 -3.93 0.31
N SER A 205 2.70 -5.20 0.56
CA SER A 205 1.79 -6.02 -0.23
C SER A 205 0.36 -6.06 0.34
N LEU A 206 0.18 -5.69 1.62
CA LEU A 206 -1.10 -5.75 2.33
C LEU A 206 -1.79 -4.39 2.50
N ASN A 207 -1.19 -3.29 2.07
CA ASN A 207 -1.73 -1.94 2.24
C ASN A 207 -2.58 -1.44 1.05
N LEU A 208 -2.88 -2.31 0.10
CA LEU A 208 -3.66 -1.96 -1.08
C LEU A 208 -5.18 -2.03 -0.81
N ILE A 209 -5.95 -1.41 -1.69
CA ILE A 209 -7.40 -1.29 -1.53
C ILE A 209 -8.08 -2.66 -1.36
N PRO A 210 -7.82 -3.68 -2.20
CA PRO A 210 -8.49 -4.98 -2.05
C PRO A 210 -8.24 -5.62 -0.68
N GLN A 211 -6.99 -5.60 -0.19
CA GLN A 211 -6.65 -6.16 1.11
C GLN A 211 -7.30 -5.38 2.27
N CYS A 212 -7.38 -4.05 2.13
CA CYS A 212 -8.06 -3.21 3.12
C CYS A 212 -9.57 -3.48 3.17
N VAL A 213 -10.21 -3.69 2.00
CA VAL A 213 -11.65 -4.03 1.92
C VAL A 213 -11.90 -5.40 2.54
N GLY A 214 -11.15 -6.44 2.14
CA GLY A 214 -11.35 -7.80 2.66
C GLY A 214 -11.11 -7.91 4.16
N THR A 215 -10.02 -7.34 4.67
CA THR A 215 -9.74 -7.35 6.10
C THR A 215 -10.73 -6.49 6.91
N GLY A 216 -11.22 -5.38 6.33
CA GLY A 216 -12.25 -4.53 6.94
C GLY A 216 -13.59 -5.25 7.04
N GLN A 217 -14.02 -5.93 5.97
CA GLN A 217 -15.23 -6.76 5.96
C GLN A 217 -15.14 -7.86 7.02
N ALA A 218 -14.02 -8.59 7.07
CA ALA A 218 -13.81 -9.66 8.03
C ALA A 218 -13.82 -9.16 9.49
N ALA A 219 -13.21 -8.01 9.76
CA ALA A 219 -13.25 -7.40 11.09
C ALA A 219 -14.67 -7.02 11.51
N GLY A 220 -15.49 -6.51 10.56
CA GLY A 220 -16.90 -6.21 10.80
C GLY A 220 -17.72 -7.46 11.12
N VAL A 221 -17.54 -8.55 10.35
CA VAL A 221 -18.19 -9.83 10.61
C VAL A 221 -17.77 -10.40 11.97
N ALA A 222 -16.46 -10.36 12.29
CA ALA A 222 -15.96 -10.84 13.57
C ALA A 222 -16.59 -10.07 14.75
N ALA A 223 -16.72 -8.74 14.63
CA ALA A 223 -17.36 -7.92 15.67
C ALA A 223 -18.85 -8.26 15.81
N ALA A 224 -19.57 -8.46 14.69
CA ALA A 224 -20.98 -8.83 14.72
C ALA A 224 -21.20 -10.20 15.37
N VAL A 225 -20.38 -11.20 15.04
CA VAL A 225 -20.44 -12.53 15.67
C VAL A 225 -20.13 -12.46 17.15
N ALA A 226 -19.09 -11.72 17.54
CA ALA A 226 -18.72 -11.55 18.96
C ALA A 226 -19.87 -10.96 19.77
N ILE A 227 -20.57 -9.94 19.25
CA ILE A 227 -21.73 -9.32 19.89
C ILE A 227 -22.90 -10.30 19.97
N ALA A 228 -23.20 -11.00 18.89
CA ALA A 228 -24.32 -11.96 18.84
C ALA A 228 -24.12 -13.14 19.82
N ASP A 229 -22.88 -13.62 19.95
CA ASP A 229 -22.54 -14.72 20.84
C ASP A 229 -22.25 -14.27 22.29
N GLY A 230 -22.24 -12.96 22.57
CA GLY A 230 -21.92 -12.41 23.89
C GLY A 230 -20.48 -12.69 24.34
N THR A 231 -19.54 -12.77 23.39
CA THR A 231 -18.13 -13.05 23.62
C THR A 231 -17.24 -11.87 23.27
N THR A 232 -15.92 -12.02 23.42
CA THR A 232 -14.96 -11.01 22.96
C THR A 232 -14.46 -11.31 21.54
N LEU A 233 -13.89 -10.32 20.85
CA LEU A 233 -13.26 -10.54 19.55
C LEU A 233 -12.15 -11.59 19.59
N ARG A 234 -11.51 -11.75 20.74
CA ARG A 234 -10.43 -12.74 20.95
C ARG A 234 -10.95 -14.17 21.03
N ASP A 235 -12.15 -14.34 21.61
CA ASP A 235 -12.74 -15.64 21.88
C ASP A 235 -13.84 -16.01 20.85
N VAL A 236 -13.97 -15.22 19.80
CA VAL A 236 -14.98 -15.44 18.75
C VAL A 236 -14.74 -16.76 18.02
N ASP A 237 -15.82 -17.44 17.67
CA ASP A 237 -15.75 -18.67 16.86
C ASP A 237 -15.36 -18.33 15.43
N ILE A 238 -14.12 -18.65 15.07
CA ILE A 238 -13.58 -18.39 13.73
C ILE A 238 -14.35 -19.11 12.63
N ARG A 239 -14.93 -20.28 12.91
CA ARG A 239 -15.69 -21.03 11.91
C ARG A 239 -16.98 -20.31 11.54
N LYS A 240 -17.66 -19.69 12.49
CA LYS A 240 -18.84 -18.86 12.21
C LYS A 240 -18.47 -17.67 11.30
N ILE A 241 -17.35 -17.01 11.58
CA ILE A 241 -16.86 -15.92 10.74
C ILE A 241 -16.61 -16.41 9.32
N GLN A 242 -15.89 -17.52 9.18
CA GLN A 242 -15.57 -18.11 7.87
C GLN A 242 -16.81 -18.59 7.13
N ASP A 243 -17.83 -19.11 7.83
CA ASP A 243 -19.10 -19.54 7.24
C ASP A 243 -19.90 -18.36 6.69
N ILE A 244 -19.93 -17.25 7.42
CA ILE A 244 -20.56 -16.01 6.95
C ILE A 244 -19.81 -15.44 5.76
N LEU A 245 -18.49 -15.30 5.85
CA LEU A 245 -17.67 -14.73 4.76
C LEU A 245 -17.78 -15.57 3.49
N ALA A 246 -17.54 -16.87 3.59
CA ALA A 246 -17.46 -17.75 2.42
C ALA A 246 -18.83 -18.24 1.95
N GLY A 247 -19.78 -18.47 2.86
CA GLY A 247 -21.08 -19.06 2.55
C GLY A 247 -22.18 -18.04 2.27
N GLU A 248 -22.24 -16.95 3.05
CA GLU A 248 -23.31 -15.97 2.89
C GLU A 248 -22.89 -14.75 2.04
N GLN A 249 -21.60 -14.39 2.06
CA GLN A 249 -21.09 -13.19 1.39
C GLN A 249 -20.20 -13.50 0.18
N ASP A 250 -20.07 -14.77 -0.20
CA ASP A 250 -19.26 -15.24 -1.35
C ASP A 250 -17.82 -14.70 -1.36
N VAL A 251 -17.25 -14.48 -0.17
CA VAL A 251 -15.84 -14.05 -0.05
C VAL A 251 -14.95 -15.25 -0.39
N PRO A 252 -14.02 -15.10 -1.35
CA PRO A 252 -13.10 -16.19 -1.68
C PRO A 252 -12.16 -16.46 -0.50
N LEU A 253 -12.23 -17.66 0.05
CA LEU A 253 -11.32 -18.20 1.05
C LEU A 253 -10.80 -19.55 0.58
N PRO A 254 -9.66 -20.04 1.08
CA PRO A 254 -9.10 -21.34 0.67
C PRO A 254 -10.06 -22.52 0.83
N ARG A 255 -11.06 -22.40 1.71
CA ARG A 255 -12.06 -23.46 1.99
C ARG A 255 -13.18 -23.56 0.94
N ASN A 256 -13.48 -22.51 0.18
CA ASN A 256 -14.56 -22.47 -0.81
C ASN A 256 -14.09 -22.24 -2.25
N VAL A 257 -12.81 -21.98 -2.44
CA VAL A 257 -12.21 -21.81 -3.78
C VAL A 257 -11.15 -22.89 -3.98
N HIS A 258 -11.40 -23.78 -4.91
CA HIS A 258 -10.38 -24.73 -5.38
C HIS A 258 -9.60 -24.05 -6.50
N THR A 259 -8.36 -23.76 -6.24
CA THR A 259 -7.44 -23.28 -7.28
C THR A 259 -6.46 -24.40 -7.61
N ASP A 260 -6.38 -24.76 -8.88
CA ASP A 260 -5.34 -25.65 -9.42
C ASP A 260 -3.98 -24.92 -9.55
N ILE A 261 -3.78 -23.85 -8.76
CA ILE A 261 -2.54 -23.11 -8.77
C ILE A 261 -1.49 -23.97 -8.06
N SER A 262 -0.62 -24.59 -8.85
CA SER A 262 0.60 -25.17 -8.34
C SER A 262 1.54 -24.03 -7.94
N TYR A 263 1.74 -23.85 -6.66
CA TYR A 263 2.74 -22.90 -6.15
C TYR A 263 4.13 -23.50 -6.41
N THR A 264 4.90 -22.85 -7.24
CA THR A 264 6.33 -23.12 -7.33
C THR A 264 6.96 -22.48 -6.09
N GLU A 265 7.58 -23.27 -5.22
CA GLU A 265 8.41 -22.71 -4.17
C GLU A 265 9.44 -21.80 -4.80
N CYS A 266 9.35 -20.52 -4.53
CA CYS A 266 10.34 -19.56 -5.00
C CYS A 266 11.58 -19.73 -4.12
N ALA A 267 12.44 -20.68 -4.48
CA ALA A 267 13.66 -20.98 -3.76
C ALA A 267 14.77 -19.95 -4.02
N GLU A 268 14.58 -19.03 -4.97
CA GLU A 268 15.59 -18.04 -5.34
C GLU A 268 15.25 -16.67 -4.73
N GLU A 269 16.24 -16.03 -4.12
CA GLU A 269 16.18 -14.64 -3.70
C GLU A 269 16.02 -13.76 -4.93
N HIS A 270 14.82 -13.30 -5.21
CA HIS A 270 14.58 -12.33 -6.26
C HIS A 270 14.81 -10.92 -5.74
N GLU A 271 15.55 -10.12 -6.48
CA GLU A 271 15.61 -8.68 -6.31
C GLU A 271 14.25 -8.06 -6.63
N TYR A 272 13.52 -7.69 -5.59
CA TYR A 272 12.23 -7.00 -5.74
C TYR A 272 12.41 -5.49 -5.70
N GLY A 273 12.75 -4.90 -6.82
CA GLY A 273 12.68 -3.46 -7.05
C GLY A 273 13.32 -2.55 -6.00
N LEU A 274 12.59 -2.18 -4.98
CA LEU A 274 13.06 -1.32 -3.88
C LEU A 274 13.59 -2.10 -2.67
N TYR A 275 13.53 -3.42 -2.69
CA TYR A 275 13.89 -4.29 -1.57
C TYR A 275 15.08 -5.15 -1.96
N THR A 276 16.24 -4.77 -1.52
CA THR A 276 17.44 -5.61 -1.50
C THR A 276 17.44 -6.49 -0.26
N VAL A 277 18.26 -7.54 -0.25
CA VAL A 277 18.49 -8.40 0.94
C VAL A 277 18.88 -7.56 2.16
N GLU A 278 19.56 -6.42 1.96
CA GLU A 278 19.92 -5.46 3.01
C GLU A 278 18.70 -4.81 3.67
N ALA A 279 17.61 -4.57 2.93
CA ALA A 279 16.35 -4.06 3.49
C ALA A 279 15.62 -5.09 4.38
N ARG A 280 15.94 -6.36 4.25
CA ARG A 280 15.42 -7.45 5.08
C ARG A 280 15.98 -7.44 6.50
N ASN A 281 17.22 -6.97 6.66
CA ASN A 281 17.99 -7.01 7.91
C ASN A 281 18.06 -5.64 8.62
N ALA A 282 17.50 -4.59 8.07
CA ALA A 282 17.40 -3.25 8.62
C ALA A 282 16.00 -2.96 9.17
#